data_6e57a9ff41160b96ba9e75aa7f1d5574
#
_entry.id   6e57a9ff41160b96ba9e75aa7f1d5574
#
_cell.length_a   1.000
_cell.length_b   1.000
_cell.length_c   1.000
_cell.angle_alpha   90.00
_cell.angle_beta   90.00
_cell.angle_gamma   90.00
#
_symmetry.space_group_name_H-M   'P 1'
#
loop_
_entity.id
_entity.type
_entity.pdbx_description
1 polymer ?
#
loop_
_entity_poly.entity_id
_entity_poly.type
_entity_poly.pdbx_seq_one_letter_code
_entity_poly.pdbx_strand_id
1 'polypeptide(L)'
;MSLQLRPAGITEAGLAADLETRARPQEPVDPPTLRHQLQHPAEEGPHHLHLVMLEATPVGVADYRHPEGAAWGPDRVTTLSLALVPEARAAAGEVLQRLEALALADHPKQLRGWSLDSEDYLNDAYAAAGYDHVRSGVTQDLDLVAGRERLLAMRERTRASMAEQGIALRQGADLGGERVRDQVIDLFNRTILDMPHTVEESELDPAALEAMTGSPSFHLDRFWTARDGDRLVAVSFLDFPVERGNVWTGYTACDREYRARRIAQAVKNESVGQAIELGVPRIRTGNDSQNAPMLAINRK
;
A
#
# COMPACT_ATOMS: atom_id res chain seq x y z
N MET A 1 -19.66 25.77 -16.74
CA MET A 1 -18.44 25.60 -15.89
C MET A 1 -17.41 24.86 -16.74
N SER A 2 -16.17 25.40 -16.85
CA SER A 2 -15.10 24.75 -17.62
C SER A 2 -14.35 23.78 -16.71
N LEU A 3 -14.41 22.48 -17.01
CA LEU A 3 -13.63 21.45 -16.37
C LEU A 3 -12.34 21.23 -17.15
N GLN A 4 -11.21 21.10 -16.48
CA GLN A 4 -9.92 20.81 -17.10
C GLN A 4 -9.09 19.85 -16.23
N LEU A 5 -8.32 18.97 -16.86
CA LEU A 5 -7.24 18.21 -16.24
C LEU A 5 -5.93 18.94 -16.52
N ARG A 6 -5.36 19.57 -15.51
CA ARG A 6 -4.10 20.30 -15.60
C ARG A 6 -2.97 19.37 -15.12
N PRO A 7 -1.99 19.07 -15.97
CA PRO A 7 -0.83 18.30 -15.53
C PRO A 7 -0.21 18.89 -14.26
N ALA A 8 0.17 18.05 -13.34
CA ALA A 8 0.80 18.40 -12.08
C ALA A 8 2.07 17.57 -11.87
N GLY A 9 2.99 18.07 -11.07
CA GLY A 9 4.25 17.42 -10.81
C GLY A 9 4.62 17.40 -9.34
N ILE A 10 5.85 17.00 -9.06
CA ILE A 10 6.41 16.84 -7.70
C ILE A 10 6.26 18.09 -6.83
N THR A 11 6.37 19.28 -7.41
CA THR A 11 6.21 20.54 -6.68
C THR A 11 4.80 20.76 -6.14
N GLU A 12 3.82 20.07 -6.71
CA GLU A 12 2.41 20.17 -6.34
C GLU A 12 1.93 19.00 -5.48
N ALA A 13 2.84 18.09 -5.08
CA ALA A 13 2.52 16.92 -4.24
C ALA A 13 1.78 17.31 -2.95
N GLY A 14 2.14 18.43 -2.32
CA GLY A 14 1.44 18.93 -1.15
C GLY A 14 -0.04 19.28 -1.43
N LEU A 15 -0.29 20.02 -2.51
CA LEU A 15 -1.64 20.37 -2.93
C LEU A 15 -2.46 19.14 -3.34
N ALA A 16 -1.85 18.20 -4.07
CA ALA A 16 -2.50 16.93 -4.43
C ALA A 16 -2.88 16.14 -3.18
N ALA A 17 -1.96 15.98 -2.22
CA ALA A 17 -2.22 15.31 -0.95
C ALA A 17 -3.34 15.98 -0.13
N ASP A 18 -3.43 17.32 -0.16
CA ASP A 18 -4.51 18.06 0.51
C ASP A 18 -5.87 17.79 -0.14
N LEU A 19 -5.92 17.77 -1.47
CA LEU A 19 -7.14 17.49 -2.22
C LEU A 19 -7.61 16.05 -2.01
N GLU A 20 -6.71 15.08 -2.08
CA GLU A 20 -7.03 13.67 -1.80
C GLU A 20 -7.51 13.47 -0.36
N THR A 21 -6.85 14.11 0.61
CA THR A 21 -7.28 14.07 2.02
C THR A 21 -8.67 14.68 2.21
N ARG A 22 -9.00 15.78 1.52
CA ARG A 22 -10.35 16.36 1.56
C ARG A 22 -11.40 15.48 0.89
N ALA A 23 -11.00 14.77 -0.18
CA ALA A 23 -11.88 13.83 -0.88
C ALA A 23 -12.18 12.60 -0.01
N ARG A 24 -11.16 12.09 0.72
CA ARG A 24 -11.18 10.88 1.55
C ARG A 24 -10.61 11.15 2.95
N PRO A 25 -11.33 11.84 3.84
CA PRO A 25 -10.80 12.21 5.16
C PRO A 25 -10.40 11.01 6.03
N GLN A 26 -10.99 9.84 5.80
CA GLN A 26 -10.66 8.58 6.48
C GLN A 26 -9.33 7.95 5.99
N GLU A 27 -8.82 8.40 4.85
CA GLU A 27 -7.56 7.98 4.24
C GLU A 27 -6.67 9.18 3.91
N PRO A 28 -6.19 9.90 4.93
CA PRO A 28 -5.37 11.09 4.71
C PRO A 28 -4.07 10.72 4.00
N VAL A 29 -3.72 11.49 2.98
CA VAL A 29 -2.49 11.30 2.19
C VAL A 29 -1.36 12.12 2.80
N ASP A 30 -0.23 11.46 3.01
CA ASP A 30 0.99 12.08 3.56
C ASP A 30 1.79 12.78 2.45
N PRO A 31 1.96 14.13 2.51
CA PRO A 31 2.64 14.86 1.44
C PRO A 31 4.08 14.43 1.17
N PRO A 32 4.93 14.15 2.20
CA PRO A 32 6.28 13.62 1.96
C PRO A 32 6.28 12.27 1.26
N THR A 33 5.37 11.36 1.66
CA THR A 33 5.24 10.03 1.04
C THR A 33 4.77 10.13 -0.40
N LEU A 34 3.75 10.95 -0.69
CA LEU A 34 3.29 11.17 -2.07
C LEU A 34 4.42 11.76 -2.95
N ARG A 35 5.17 12.74 -2.43
CA ARG A 35 6.31 13.30 -3.15
C ARG A 35 7.36 12.24 -3.47
N HIS A 36 7.65 11.36 -2.53
CA HIS A 36 8.59 10.25 -2.75
C HIS A 36 8.08 9.29 -3.84
N GLN A 37 6.80 8.91 -3.82
CA GLN A 37 6.18 8.06 -4.84
C GLN A 37 6.25 8.67 -6.24
N LEU A 38 6.02 9.97 -6.36
CA LEU A 38 6.17 10.70 -7.64
C LEU A 38 7.62 10.76 -8.15
N GLN A 39 8.61 10.70 -7.25
CA GLN A 39 10.05 10.70 -7.59
C GLN A 39 10.58 9.31 -7.91
N HIS A 40 10.01 8.29 -7.26
CA HIS A 40 10.46 6.89 -7.34
C HIS A 40 9.24 6.03 -7.67
N PRO A 41 8.81 6.04 -8.93
CA PRO A 41 7.66 5.24 -9.35
C PRO A 41 7.93 3.76 -9.07
N ALA A 42 6.97 3.11 -8.41
CA ALA A 42 6.98 1.68 -8.17
C ALA A 42 6.67 0.91 -9.47
N GLU A 43 6.45 -0.38 -9.35
CA GLU A 43 6.17 -1.28 -10.47
C GLU A 43 4.99 -0.86 -11.36
N GLU A 44 4.04 -0.11 -10.81
CA GLU A 44 2.91 0.44 -11.59
C GLU A 44 3.32 1.54 -12.57
N GLY A 45 4.59 1.97 -12.54
CA GLY A 45 5.15 2.96 -13.45
C GLY A 45 4.93 4.42 -13.02
N PRO A 46 5.41 5.38 -13.83
CA PRO A 46 5.33 6.80 -13.52
C PRO A 46 3.88 7.29 -13.40
N HIS A 47 3.68 8.19 -12.45
CA HIS A 47 2.42 8.89 -12.26
C HIS A 47 2.22 9.98 -13.31
N HIS A 48 1.11 9.92 -14.04
CA HIS A 48 0.62 11.00 -14.89
C HIS A 48 -0.41 11.82 -14.11
N LEU A 49 0.08 12.53 -13.09
CA LEU A 49 -0.73 13.26 -12.15
C LEU A 49 -1.35 14.52 -12.76
N HIS A 50 -2.63 14.77 -12.48
CA HIS A 50 -3.37 15.95 -12.90
C HIS A 50 -4.16 16.53 -11.75
N LEU A 51 -4.19 17.85 -11.64
CA LEU A 51 -5.19 18.53 -10.83
C LEU A 51 -6.48 18.68 -11.63
N VAL A 52 -7.59 18.28 -11.02
CA VAL A 52 -8.91 18.53 -11.57
C VAL A 52 -9.28 19.98 -11.27
N MET A 53 -9.41 20.78 -12.32
CA MET A 53 -9.74 22.20 -12.22
C MET A 53 -11.18 22.44 -12.62
N LEU A 54 -11.95 23.09 -11.75
CA LEU A 54 -13.25 23.65 -12.08
C LEU A 54 -13.08 25.16 -12.19
N GLU A 55 -13.12 25.68 -13.44
CA GLU A 55 -12.69 27.04 -13.73
C GLU A 55 -11.21 27.24 -13.32
N ALA A 56 -10.93 28.09 -12.34
CA ALA A 56 -9.58 28.31 -11.83
C ALA A 56 -9.29 27.62 -10.48
N THR A 57 -10.28 26.85 -9.95
CA THR A 57 -10.17 26.25 -8.62
C THR A 57 -9.81 24.76 -8.71
N PRO A 58 -8.75 24.30 -8.02
CA PRO A 58 -8.44 22.88 -7.92
C PRO A 58 -9.45 22.18 -6.99
N VAL A 59 -10.12 21.16 -7.50
CA VAL A 59 -11.21 20.46 -6.81
C VAL A 59 -11.00 18.96 -6.72
N GLY A 60 -9.85 18.45 -7.13
CA GLY A 60 -9.53 17.04 -7.04
C GLY A 60 -8.23 16.70 -7.72
N VAL A 61 -7.95 15.41 -7.70
CA VAL A 61 -6.78 14.79 -8.31
C VAL A 61 -7.24 13.66 -9.22
N ALA A 62 -6.63 13.56 -10.40
CA ALA A 62 -6.79 12.46 -11.33
C ALA A 62 -5.40 12.00 -11.77
N ASP A 63 -5.16 10.70 -11.73
CA ASP A 63 -3.87 10.11 -12.06
C ASP A 63 -4.08 8.87 -12.91
N TYR A 64 -3.20 8.64 -13.87
CA TYR A 64 -3.08 7.34 -14.50
C TYR A 64 -1.62 6.91 -14.53
N ARG A 65 -1.39 5.60 -14.49
CA ARG A 65 -0.06 5.03 -14.45
C ARG A 65 -0.02 3.65 -15.08
N HIS A 66 1.09 3.33 -15.68
CA HIS A 66 1.42 2.02 -16.22
C HIS A 66 2.95 1.88 -16.31
N PRO A 67 3.49 0.65 -16.23
CA PRO A 67 4.90 0.41 -16.48
C PRO A 67 5.30 0.81 -17.91
N GLU A 68 6.57 1.14 -18.10
CA GLU A 68 7.09 1.50 -19.41
C GLU A 68 7.70 0.31 -20.16
N GLY A 69 7.67 0.36 -21.48
CA GLY A 69 8.31 -0.61 -22.34
C GLY A 69 7.85 -2.05 -22.12
N ALA A 70 8.79 -2.98 -22.02
CA ALA A 70 8.52 -4.41 -21.82
C ALA A 70 7.92 -4.73 -20.45
N ALA A 71 8.18 -3.91 -19.43
CA ALA A 71 7.64 -4.08 -18.09
C ALA A 71 6.12 -3.92 -18.03
N TRP A 72 5.50 -3.26 -19.03
CA TRP A 72 4.04 -3.16 -19.12
C TRP A 72 3.34 -4.51 -19.38
N GLY A 73 4.09 -5.51 -19.79
CA GLY A 73 3.60 -6.86 -20.00
C GLY A 73 2.61 -7.00 -21.14
N PRO A 74 2.11 -8.24 -21.39
CA PRO A 74 1.22 -8.52 -22.50
C PRO A 74 -0.19 -7.93 -22.33
N ASP A 75 -0.66 -7.75 -21.11
CA ASP A 75 -2.01 -7.27 -20.80
C ASP A 75 -2.16 -5.76 -20.85
N ARG A 76 -1.04 -5.03 -20.84
CA ARG A 76 -0.99 -3.57 -20.97
C ARG A 76 -2.06 -2.88 -20.13
N VAL A 77 -2.07 -3.17 -18.82
CA VAL A 77 -3.03 -2.59 -17.87
C VAL A 77 -2.59 -1.18 -17.49
N THR A 78 -3.48 -0.22 -17.60
CA THR A 78 -3.29 1.14 -17.07
C THR A 78 -4.21 1.34 -15.89
N THR A 79 -3.65 1.75 -14.76
CA THR A 79 -4.39 2.03 -13.52
C THR A 79 -4.82 3.48 -13.51
N LEU A 80 -6.10 3.73 -13.24
CA LEU A 80 -6.70 5.05 -13.07
C LEU A 80 -7.00 5.30 -11.59
N SER A 81 -6.71 6.49 -11.13
CA SER A 81 -7.07 6.97 -9.78
C SER A 81 -7.77 8.34 -9.88
N LEU A 82 -8.85 8.51 -9.12
CA LEU A 82 -9.63 9.73 -9.11
C LEU A 82 -10.10 10.03 -7.69
N ALA A 83 -9.87 11.27 -7.25
CA ALA A 83 -10.34 11.77 -5.97
C ALA A 83 -10.91 13.18 -6.15
N LEU A 84 -12.19 13.37 -5.82
CA LEU A 84 -12.87 14.66 -5.93
C LEU A 84 -13.37 15.13 -4.56
N VAL A 85 -13.13 16.40 -4.25
CA VAL A 85 -13.73 17.01 -3.06
C VAL A 85 -15.28 16.94 -3.15
N PRO A 86 -16.00 16.92 -2.03
CA PRO A 86 -17.44 16.70 -2.01
C PRO A 86 -18.21 17.60 -2.99
N GLU A 87 -17.80 18.86 -3.13
CA GLU A 87 -18.45 19.86 -3.97
C GLU A 87 -18.33 19.59 -5.48
N ALA A 88 -17.36 18.77 -5.88
CA ALA A 88 -17.06 18.47 -7.29
C ALA A 88 -17.49 17.06 -7.72
N ARG A 89 -18.03 16.25 -6.83
CA ARG A 89 -18.38 14.83 -7.10
C ARG A 89 -19.34 14.65 -8.26
N ALA A 90 -20.23 15.61 -8.50
CA ALA A 90 -21.15 15.57 -9.64
C ALA A 90 -20.43 15.57 -11.01
N ALA A 91 -19.17 15.99 -11.07
CA ALA A 91 -18.35 15.99 -12.29
C ALA A 91 -17.59 14.67 -12.53
N ALA A 92 -17.73 13.65 -11.68
CA ALA A 92 -16.90 12.44 -11.72
C ALA A 92 -16.93 11.74 -13.08
N GLY A 93 -18.08 11.59 -13.71
CA GLY A 93 -18.20 10.97 -15.03
C GLY A 93 -17.44 11.74 -16.13
N GLU A 94 -17.53 13.08 -16.14
CA GLU A 94 -16.79 13.90 -17.09
C GLU A 94 -15.29 13.86 -16.84
N VAL A 95 -14.85 13.89 -15.56
CA VAL A 95 -13.44 13.77 -15.18
C VAL A 95 -12.89 12.39 -15.60
N LEU A 96 -13.64 11.31 -15.33
CA LEU A 96 -13.25 9.96 -15.72
C LEU A 96 -13.08 9.85 -17.24
N GLN A 97 -14.05 10.32 -18.02
CA GLN A 97 -13.98 10.30 -19.47
C GLN A 97 -12.75 11.04 -20.02
N ARG A 98 -12.39 12.18 -19.42
CA ARG A 98 -11.19 12.93 -19.81
C ARG A 98 -9.90 12.21 -19.43
N LEU A 99 -9.86 11.58 -18.24
CA LEU A 99 -8.71 10.80 -17.79
C LEU A 99 -8.50 9.56 -18.67
N GLU A 100 -9.58 8.86 -19.02
CA GLU A 100 -9.54 7.76 -19.97
C GLU A 100 -9.00 8.18 -21.34
N ALA A 101 -9.42 9.33 -21.85
CA ALA A 101 -8.94 9.83 -23.13
C ALA A 101 -7.42 10.10 -23.12
N LEU A 102 -6.87 10.56 -21.98
CA LEU A 102 -5.43 10.71 -21.81
C LEU A 102 -4.72 9.36 -21.73
N ALA A 103 -5.22 8.45 -20.91
CA ALA A 103 -4.63 7.12 -20.73
C ALA A 103 -4.66 6.27 -22.00
N LEU A 104 -5.72 6.39 -22.81
CA LEU A 104 -5.88 5.67 -24.08
C LEU A 104 -4.88 6.11 -25.15
N ALA A 105 -4.27 7.28 -25.03
CA ALA A 105 -3.22 7.74 -25.95
C ALA A 105 -1.97 6.83 -25.93
N ASP A 106 -1.74 6.11 -24.84
CA ASP A 106 -0.63 5.16 -24.68
C ASP A 106 -0.99 3.74 -25.15
N HIS A 107 -2.21 3.55 -25.70
CA HIS A 107 -2.71 2.29 -26.24
C HIS A 107 -2.73 1.12 -25.23
N PRO A 108 -3.33 1.26 -24.03
CA PRO A 108 -3.56 0.15 -23.12
C PRO A 108 -4.52 -0.87 -23.73
N LYS A 109 -4.44 -2.11 -23.26
CA LYS A 109 -5.47 -3.14 -23.56
C LYS A 109 -6.59 -3.13 -22.50
N GLN A 110 -6.27 -2.71 -21.29
CA GLN A 110 -7.19 -2.64 -20.16
C GLN A 110 -7.00 -1.35 -19.39
N LEU A 111 -8.11 -0.75 -18.97
CA LEU A 111 -8.13 0.28 -17.95
C LEU A 111 -8.66 -0.32 -16.65
N ARG A 112 -8.00 -0.01 -15.54
CA ARG A 112 -8.38 -0.44 -14.21
C ARG A 112 -8.60 0.77 -13.34
N GLY A 113 -9.75 0.88 -12.70
CA GLY A 113 -10.03 1.85 -11.66
C GLY A 113 -10.22 1.16 -10.31
N TRP A 114 -10.14 1.92 -9.24
CA TRP A 114 -10.54 1.48 -7.91
C TRP A 114 -11.33 2.58 -7.21
N SER A 115 -12.18 2.19 -6.27
CA SER A 115 -12.99 3.08 -5.44
C SER A 115 -13.25 2.41 -4.10
N LEU A 116 -13.63 3.19 -3.11
CA LEU A 116 -14.17 2.65 -1.87
C LEU A 116 -15.67 2.35 -2.04
N ASP A 117 -16.18 1.35 -1.32
CA ASP A 117 -17.62 1.04 -1.29
C ASP A 117 -18.47 2.26 -0.89
N SER A 118 -17.89 3.19 -0.12
CA SER A 118 -18.54 4.45 0.32
C SER A 118 -18.47 5.59 -0.70
N GLU A 119 -17.84 5.37 -1.87
CA GLU A 119 -17.71 6.38 -2.93
C GLU A 119 -18.75 6.17 -4.03
N ASP A 120 -20.04 6.24 -3.70
CA ASP A 120 -21.15 6.03 -4.65
C ASP A 120 -20.94 6.81 -5.95
N TYR A 121 -20.50 8.08 -5.85
CA TYR A 121 -20.28 8.96 -7.00
C TYR A 121 -19.26 8.41 -8.00
N LEU A 122 -18.24 7.68 -7.52
CA LEU A 122 -17.19 7.10 -8.33
C LEU A 122 -17.60 5.71 -8.83
N ASN A 123 -18.28 4.93 -7.99
CA ASN A 123 -18.88 3.65 -8.37
C ASN A 123 -19.89 3.84 -9.51
N ASP A 124 -20.75 4.84 -9.41
CA ASP A 124 -21.70 5.18 -10.45
C ASP A 124 -21.01 5.65 -11.74
N ALA A 125 -19.93 6.44 -11.63
CA ALA A 125 -19.16 6.89 -12.79
C ALA A 125 -18.50 5.72 -13.54
N TYR A 126 -17.87 4.79 -12.81
CA TYR A 126 -17.29 3.58 -13.41
C TYR A 126 -18.37 2.69 -14.05
N ALA A 127 -19.48 2.45 -13.37
CA ALA A 127 -20.58 1.66 -13.92
C ALA A 127 -21.15 2.29 -15.21
N ALA A 128 -21.34 3.61 -15.22
CA ALA A 128 -21.82 4.34 -16.39
C ALA A 128 -20.83 4.32 -17.56
N ALA A 129 -19.52 4.26 -17.27
CA ALA A 129 -18.46 4.12 -18.28
C ALA A 129 -18.25 2.66 -18.77
N GLY A 130 -19.01 1.70 -18.22
CA GLY A 130 -18.97 0.29 -18.66
C GLY A 130 -17.88 -0.54 -18.00
N TYR A 131 -17.37 -0.14 -16.82
CA TYR A 131 -16.45 -0.98 -16.06
C TYR A 131 -17.19 -2.11 -15.36
N ASP A 132 -16.57 -3.28 -15.41
CA ASP A 132 -17.01 -4.45 -14.64
C ASP A 132 -16.27 -4.52 -13.31
N HIS A 133 -17.00 -4.84 -12.24
CA HIS A 133 -16.39 -5.10 -10.94
C HIS A 133 -15.72 -6.48 -10.96
N VAL A 134 -14.38 -6.50 -10.84
CA VAL A 134 -13.59 -7.74 -10.94
C VAL A 134 -13.07 -8.23 -9.59
N ARG A 135 -12.90 -7.33 -8.59
CA ARG A 135 -12.27 -7.70 -7.33
C ARG A 135 -12.58 -6.72 -6.21
N SER A 136 -12.62 -7.23 -4.97
CA SER A 136 -12.76 -6.42 -3.75
C SER A 136 -11.57 -6.60 -2.83
N GLY A 137 -11.13 -5.50 -2.23
CA GLY A 137 -10.26 -5.50 -1.07
C GLY A 137 -11.04 -5.28 0.22
N VAL A 138 -10.47 -5.72 1.34
CA VAL A 138 -11.01 -5.47 2.69
C VAL A 138 -10.00 -4.68 3.48
N THR A 139 -10.38 -3.48 3.89
CA THR A 139 -9.60 -2.68 4.85
C THR A 139 -10.07 -2.97 6.26
N GLN A 140 -9.15 -3.22 7.17
CA GLN A 140 -9.42 -3.50 8.57
C GLN A 140 -8.60 -2.59 9.46
N ASP A 141 -9.22 -2.08 10.53
CA ASP A 141 -8.57 -1.26 11.54
C ASP A 141 -8.36 -2.07 12.81
N LEU A 142 -7.14 -2.05 13.34
CA LEU A 142 -6.80 -2.58 14.65
C LEU A 142 -6.67 -1.43 15.65
N ASP A 143 -7.60 -1.35 16.60
CA ASP A 143 -7.55 -0.38 17.71
C ASP A 143 -6.51 -0.81 18.73
N LEU A 144 -5.42 -0.04 18.83
CA LEU A 144 -4.30 -0.32 19.73
C LEU A 144 -4.57 0.20 21.16
N VAL A 145 -5.47 1.14 21.33
CA VAL A 145 -5.85 1.68 22.64
C VAL A 145 -6.74 0.69 23.37
N ALA A 146 -7.87 0.31 22.74
CA ALA A 146 -8.80 -0.66 23.31
C ALA A 146 -8.20 -2.07 23.43
N GLY A 147 -7.32 -2.46 22.48
CA GLY A 147 -6.68 -3.78 22.45
C GLY A 147 -5.38 -3.90 23.22
N ARG A 148 -4.85 -2.83 23.83
CA ARG A 148 -3.48 -2.73 24.36
C ARG A 148 -3.03 -3.94 25.17
N GLU A 149 -3.73 -4.25 26.24
CA GLU A 149 -3.34 -5.33 27.15
C GLU A 149 -3.32 -6.71 26.48
N ARG A 150 -4.36 -6.98 25.71
CA ARG A 150 -4.50 -8.24 24.93
C ARG A 150 -3.37 -8.39 23.91
N LEU A 151 -3.05 -7.32 23.19
CA LEU A 151 -2.05 -7.32 22.11
C LEU A 151 -0.64 -7.48 22.69
N LEU A 152 -0.29 -6.78 23.78
CA LEU A 152 0.97 -6.97 24.48
C LEU A 152 1.11 -8.39 25.07
N ALA A 153 0.05 -8.93 25.65
CA ALA A 153 0.06 -10.32 26.13
C ALA A 153 0.21 -11.33 24.96
N MET A 154 -0.33 -11.03 23.77
CA MET A 154 -0.10 -11.86 22.57
C MET A 154 1.36 -11.80 22.13
N ARG A 155 1.99 -10.61 22.14
CA ARG A 155 3.41 -10.42 21.83
C ARG A 155 4.27 -11.30 22.73
N GLU A 156 4.07 -11.24 24.05
CA GLU A 156 4.86 -12.03 25.01
C GLU A 156 4.67 -13.55 24.80
N ARG A 157 3.45 -14.00 24.58
CA ARG A 157 3.19 -15.44 24.28
C ARG A 157 3.89 -15.90 23.00
N THR A 158 3.89 -15.06 21.94
CA THR A 158 4.56 -15.43 20.69
C THR A 158 6.08 -15.35 20.82
N ARG A 159 6.64 -14.42 21.60
CA ARG A 159 8.07 -14.41 21.94
C ARG A 159 8.52 -15.68 22.63
N ALA A 160 7.80 -16.10 23.65
CA ALA A 160 8.09 -17.36 24.37
C ALA A 160 8.08 -18.56 23.41
N SER A 161 7.04 -18.65 22.58
CA SER A 161 6.92 -19.73 21.59
C SER A 161 8.03 -19.71 20.52
N MET A 162 8.50 -18.53 20.11
CA MET A 162 9.63 -18.43 19.18
C MET A 162 10.95 -18.86 19.83
N ALA A 163 11.18 -18.47 21.08
CA ALA A 163 12.35 -18.90 21.84
C ALA A 163 12.40 -20.43 22.03
N GLU A 164 11.28 -21.08 22.33
CA GLU A 164 11.16 -22.55 22.41
C GLU A 164 11.46 -23.24 21.09
N GLN A 165 11.15 -22.59 19.96
CA GLN A 165 11.43 -23.10 18.62
C GLN A 165 12.83 -22.76 18.09
N GLY A 166 13.66 -22.05 18.86
CA GLY A 166 14.96 -21.57 18.42
C GLY A 166 14.91 -20.45 17.36
N ILE A 167 13.74 -19.79 17.19
CA ILE A 167 13.56 -18.69 16.25
C ILE A 167 13.88 -17.37 16.92
N ALA A 168 14.85 -16.64 16.38
CA ALA A 168 15.24 -15.33 16.89
C ALA A 168 14.41 -14.21 16.23
N LEU A 169 13.76 -13.37 17.05
CA LEU A 169 13.11 -12.14 16.60
C LEU A 169 14.10 -10.98 16.68
N ARG A 170 14.25 -10.19 15.61
CA ARG A 170 15.21 -9.09 15.50
C ARG A 170 14.58 -7.86 14.85
N GLN A 171 15.00 -6.68 15.28
CA GLN A 171 14.70 -5.41 14.57
C GLN A 171 15.63 -5.22 13.38
N GLY A 172 15.19 -4.43 12.40
CA GLY A 172 15.94 -4.15 11.21
C GLY A 172 17.25 -3.41 11.44
N ALA A 173 17.33 -2.58 12.47
CA ALA A 173 18.56 -1.91 12.86
C ALA A 173 19.72 -2.89 13.18
N ASP A 174 19.39 -4.12 13.60
CA ASP A 174 20.35 -5.20 13.86
C ASP A 174 20.77 -5.93 12.57
N LEU A 175 20.24 -5.52 11.41
CA LEU A 175 20.35 -6.22 10.13
C LEU A 175 21.31 -5.50 9.15
N GLY A 176 22.43 -4.96 9.61
CA GLY A 176 23.39 -4.30 8.73
C GLY A 176 24.02 -5.24 7.70
N GLY A 177 24.07 -4.79 6.43
CA GLY A 177 24.87 -5.38 5.35
C GLY A 177 24.09 -5.94 4.16
N GLU A 178 24.83 -6.09 3.04
CA GLU A 178 24.30 -6.59 1.74
C GLU A 178 23.63 -7.96 1.86
N ARG A 179 24.21 -8.88 2.63
CA ARG A 179 23.68 -10.24 2.81
C ARG A 179 22.23 -10.25 3.35
N VAL A 180 21.86 -9.29 4.16
CA VAL A 180 20.48 -9.20 4.69
C VAL A 180 19.54 -8.64 3.64
N ARG A 181 19.99 -7.66 2.85
CA ARG A 181 19.22 -7.15 1.70
C ARG A 181 18.86 -8.27 0.74
N ASP A 182 19.84 -9.10 0.35
CA ASP A 182 19.62 -10.25 -0.53
C ASP A 182 18.62 -11.25 0.07
N GLN A 183 18.71 -11.52 1.37
CA GLN A 183 17.77 -12.41 2.06
C GLN A 183 16.35 -11.84 2.09
N VAL A 184 16.20 -10.51 2.22
CA VAL A 184 14.89 -9.85 2.17
C VAL A 184 14.30 -9.97 0.78
N ILE A 185 15.06 -9.63 -0.26
CA ILE A 185 14.63 -9.76 -1.67
C ILE A 185 14.20 -11.20 -1.96
N ASP A 186 15.04 -12.17 -1.61
CA ASP A 186 14.76 -13.58 -1.82
C ASP A 186 13.49 -14.06 -1.07
N LEU A 187 13.29 -13.61 0.18
CA LEU A 187 12.06 -13.94 0.92
C LEU A 187 10.82 -13.30 0.28
N PHE A 188 10.90 -12.04 -0.13
CA PHE A 188 9.81 -11.35 -0.83
C PHE A 188 9.44 -12.12 -2.10
N ASN A 189 10.40 -12.39 -2.98
CA ASN A 189 10.16 -13.04 -4.27
C ASN A 189 9.57 -14.45 -4.12
N ARG A 190 9.97 -15.18 -3.10
CA ARG A 190 9.36 -16.48 -2.80
C ARG A 190 7.95 -16.40 -2.24
N THR A 191 7.63 -15.32 -1.53
CA THR A 191 6.33 -15.19 -0.84
C THR A 191 5.30 -14.41 -1.63
N ILE A 192 5.72 -13.52 -2.55
CA ILE A 192 4.81 -12.77 -3.39
C ILE A 192 4.00 -13.68 -4.31
N LEU A 193 4.63 -14.73 -4.83
CA LEU A 193 3.96 -15.73 -5.68
C LEU A 193 2.84 -16.51 -4.98
N ASP A 194 2.78 -16.44 -3.65
CA ASP A 194 1.74 -17.12 -2.85
C ASP A 194 0.54 -16.21 -2.54
N MET A 195 0.63 -14.94 -2.87
CA MET A 195 -0.48 -13.98 -2.67
C MET A 195 -1.46 -14.07 -3.86
N PRO A 196 -2.76 -13.95 -3.61
CA PRO A 196 -3.73 -13.85 -4.69
C PRO A 196 -3.57 -12.49 -5.39
N HIS A 197 -3.27 -12.49 -6.68
CA HIS A 197 -3.12 -11.28 -7.50
C HIS A 197 -4.11 -11.25 -8.66
N THR A 198 -4.47 -10.06 -9.11
CA THR A 198 -5.27 -9.86 -10.34
C THR A 198 -4.39 -9.70 -11.58
N VAL A 199 -3.12 -9.34 -11.38
CA VAL A 199 -2.07 -9.21 -12.39
C VAL A 199 -0.84 -9.88 -11.82
N GLU A 200 0.01 -10.45 -12.67
CA GLU A 200 1.32 -10.94 -12.23
C GLU A 200 2.06 -9.78 -11.57
N GLU A 201 2.46 -9.98 -10.31
CA GLU A 201 3.32 -9.03 -9.63
C GLU A 201 4.77 -9.28 -10.08
N SER A 202 5.52 -8.19 -10.19
CA SER A 202 6.94 -8.26 -10.52
C SER A 202 7.75 -8.74 -9.32
N GLU A 203 8.88 -9.37 -9.60
CA GLU A 203 9.84 -9.70 -8.57
C GLU A 203 10.44 -8.43 -7.96
N LEU A 204 10.61 -8.42 -6.64
CA LEU A 204 11.35 -7.37 -5.96
C LEU A 204 12.83 -7.46 -6.39
N ASP A 205 13.32 -6.43 -7.00
CA ASP A 205 14.73 -6.27 -7.34
C ASP A 205 15.44 -5.30 -6.37
N PRO A 206 16.77 -5.14 -6.45
CA PRO A 206 17.50 -4.22 -5.58
C PRO A 206 17.03 -2.76 -5.67
N ALA A 207 16.59 -2.29 -6.84
CA ALA A 207 16.11 -0.93 -7.03
C ALA A 207 14.73 -0.73 -6.39
N ALA A 208 13.82 -1.70 -6.53
CA ALA A 208 12.52 -1.69 -5.87
C ALA A 208 12.66 -1.75 -4.34
N LEU A 209 13.59 -2.57 -3.82
CA LEU A 209 13.90 -2.58 -2.39
C LEU A 209 14.45 -1.24 -1.91
N GLU A 210 15.32 -0.60 -2.69
CA GLU A 210 15.86 0.72 -2.36
C GLU A 210 14.78 1.80 -2.37
N ALA A 211 13.89 1.79 -3.35
CA ALA A 211 12.74 2.70 -3.40
C ALA A 211 11.81 2.50 -2.18
N MET A 212 11.51 1.26 -1.81
CA MET A 212 10.71 0.94 -0.63
C MET A 212 11.37 1.42 0.66
N THR A 213 12.65 1.09 0.86
CA THR A 213 13.38 1.44 2.08
C THR A 213 13.78 2.92 2.14
N GLY A 214 13.82 3.62 1.02
CA GLY A 214 14.01 5.06 0.90
C GLY A 214 12.73 5.87 1.13
N SER A 215 11.57 5.22 1.21
CA SER A 215 10.31 5.90 1.50
C SER A 215 10.36 6.60 2.87
N PRO A 216 9.88 7.86 2.99
CA PRO A 216 9.81 8.55 4.28
C PRO A 216 8.95 7.85 5.31
N SER A 217 8.00 7.00 4.87
CA SER A 217 7.13 6.21 5.75
C SER A 217 7.79 4.92 6.28
N PHE A 218 8.89 4.46 5.63
CA PHE A 218 9.62 3.27 6.04
C PHE A 218 10.66 3.60 7.12
N HIS A 219 10.71 2.78 8.16
CA HIS A 219 11.65 2.94 9.26
C HIS A 219 12.34 1.61 9.56
N LEU A 220 13.64 1.54 9.35
CA LEU A 220 14.41 0.31 9.55
C LEU A 220 14.36 -0.20 11.00
N ASP A 221 14.30 0.69 11.99
CA ASP A 221 14.11 0.35 13.41
C ASP A 221 12.69 -0.16 13.74
N ARG A 222 11.78 -0.14 12.77
CA ARG A 222 10.41 -0.67 12.85
C ARG A 222 10.16 -1.86 11.92
N PHE A 223 11.21 -2.34 11.28
CA PHE A 223 11.23 -3.53 10.45
C PHE A 223 11.59 -4.74 11.32
N TRP A 224 10.68 -5.70 11.45
CA TRP A 224 10.86 -6.89 12.27
C TRP A 224 11.10 -8.13 11.43
N THR A 225 12.01 -8.98 11.91
CA THR A 225 12.37 -10.23 11.25
C THR A 225 12.34 -11.41 12.21
N ALA A 226 12.09 -12.60 11.67
CA ALA A 226 12.34 -13.87 12.34
C ALA A 226 13.45 -14.63 11.62
N ARG A 227 14.36 -15.23 12.39
CA ARG A 227 15.52 -15.95 11.88
C ARG A 227 15.63 -17.31 12.52
N ASP A 228 15.97 -18.32 11.70
CA ASP A 228 16.41 -19.64 12.13
C ASP A 228 17.92 -19.74 11.83
N GLY A 229 18.75 -19.57 12.86
CA GLY A 229 20.17 -19.34 12.68
C GLY A 229 20.43 -18.12 11.78
N ASP A 230 21.12 -18.33 10.66
CA ASP A 230 21.43 -17.31 9.67
C ASP A 230 20.34 -17.10 8.60
N ARG A 231 19.33 -17.96 8.55
CA ARG A 231 18.25 -17.90 7.55
C ARG A 231 17.18 -16.92 7.99
N LEU A 232 16.83 -15.97 7.12
CA LEU A 232 15.66 -15.13 7.27
C LEU A 232 14.42 -15.92 6.87
N VAL A 233 13.44 -16.05 7.79
CA VAL A 233 12.26 -16.91 7.59
C VAL A 233 10.94 -16.15 7.64
N ALA A 234 10.91 -14.96 8.21
CA ALA A 234 9.74 -14.09 8.17
C ALA A 234 10.12 -12.63 8.39
N VAL A 235 9.26 -11.74 7.87
CA VAL A 235 9.35 -10.28 8.05
C VAL A 235 7.99 -9.68 8.37
N SER A 236 7.99 -8.53 9.05
CA SER A 236 6.82 -7.67 9.19
C SER A 236 7.27 -6.24 9.45
N PHE A 237 6.61 -5.28 8.80
CA PHE A 237 6.81 -3.86 9.07
C PHE A 237 5.52 -3.07 8.89
N LEU A 238 5.54 -1.88 9.44
CA LEU A 238 4.48 -0.89 9.31
C LEU A 238 5.04 0.36 8.64
N ASP A 239 4.22 1.00 7.81
CA ASP A 239 4.48 2.31 7.24
C ASP A 239 3.91 3.39 8.14
N PHE A 240 4.74 4.34 8.51
CA PHE A 240 4.39 5.45 9.40
C PHE A 240 4.39 6.76 8.62
N PRO A 241 3.26 7.44 8.50
CA PRO A 241 3.23 8.74 7.82
C PRO A 241 4.10 9.75 8.60
N VAL A 242 4.71 10.70 7.87
CA VAL A 242 5.60 11.72 8.44
C VAL A 242 4.80 12.87 9.05
N GLU A 243 3.82 13.39 8.29
CA GLU A 243 3.03 14.54 8.69
C GLU A 243 1.61 14.17 9.08
N ARG A 244 0.97 13.33 8.28
CA ARG A 244 -0.43 12.90 8.48
C ARG A 244 -0.73 11.61 7.75
N GLY A 245 -1.68 10.84 8.26
CA GLY A 245 -2.12 9.59 7.62
C GLY A 245 -2.42 8.51 8.63
N ASN A 246 -2.75 7.35 8.12
CA ASN A 246 -2.90 6.15 8.92
C ASN A 246 -1.56 5.40 8.95
N VAL A 247 -1.26 4.74 10.07
CA VAL A 247 -0.20 3.73 10.08
C VAL A 247 -0.74 2.49 9.40
N TRP A 248 -0.06 2.04 8.36
CA TRP A 248 -0.45 0.88 7.57
C TRP A 248 0.46 -0.31 7.81
N THR A 249 -0.07 -1.52 7.69
CA THR A 249 0.77 -2.70 7.53
C THR A 249 1.39 -2.63 6.13
N GLY A 250 2.70 -2.41 6.05
CA GLY A 250 3.45 -2.41 4.80
C GLY A 250 3.54 -3.82 4.23
N TYR A 251 4.10 -4.75 5.00
CA TYR A 251 4.19 -6.15 4.57
C TYR A 251 4.29 -7.11 5.76
N THR A 252 3.80 -8.33 5.57
CA THR A 252 4.02 -9.45 6.48
C THR A 252 4.13 -10.74 5.68
N ALA A 253 5.27 -11.40 5.74
CA ALA A 253 5.49 -12.65 5.03
C ALA A 253 6.22 -13.69 5.88
N CYS A 254 6.02 -14.95 5.53
CA CYS A 254 6.71 -16.08 6.12
C CYS A 254 7.03 -17.12 5.05
N ASP A 255 8.28 -17.58 5.04
CA ASP A 255 8.76 -18.64 4.17
C ASP A 255 7.84 -19.86 4.25
N ARG A 256 7.52 -20.45 3.10
CA ARG A 256 6.58 -21.56 2.96
C ARG A 256 6.90 -22.73 3.87
N GLU A 257 8.20 -23.07 4.01
CA GLU A 257 8.67 -24.17 4.86
C GLU A 257 8.48 -23.91 6.36
N TYR A 258 8.27 -22.66 6.74
CA TYR A 258 8.12 -22.21 8.13
C TYR A 258 6.66 -21.85 8.49
N ARG A 259 5.70 -22.03 7.57
CA ARG A 259 4.28 -21.77 7.84
C ARG A 259 3.70 -22.70 8.88
N ALA A 260 2.50 -22.39 9.37
CA ALA A 260 1.78 -23.10 10.44
C ALA A 260 2.50 -23.13 11.81
N ARG A 261 3.68 -22.52 11.95
CA ARG A 261 4.45 -22.42 13.20
C ARG A 261 4.22 -21.10 13.97
N ARG A 262 3.27 -20.25 13.52
CA ARG A 262 2.95 -18.93 14.08
C ARG A 262 4.05 -17.88 13.96
N ILE A 263 5.04 -18.07 13.10
CA ILE A 263 6.18 -17.16 12.94
C ILE A 263 5.74 -15.82 12.35
N ALA A 264 4.90 -15.82 11.28
CA ALA A 264 4.32 -14.58 10.74
C ALA A 264 3.54 -13.79 11.81
N GLN A 265 2.77 -14.49 12.66
CA GLN A 265 2.06 -13.87 13.77
C GLN A 265 3.04 -13.26 14.79
N ALA A 266 4.17 -13.91 15.06
CA ALA A 266 5.15 -13.41 16.01
C ALA A 266 5.80 -12.11 15.52
N VAL A 267 6.29 -12.03 14.27
CA VAL A 267 6.87 -10.79 13.72
C VAL A 267 5.83 -9.68 13.63
N LYS A 268 4.57 -10.01 13.27
CA LYS A 268 3.48 -9.03 13.25
C LYS A 268 3.17 -8.52 14.66
N ASN A 269 3.16 -9.38 15.67
CA ASN A 269 2.95 -8.95 17.06
C ASN A 269 4.08 -8.07 17.58
N GLU A 270 5.32 -8.24 17.09
CA GLU A 270 6.42 -7.31 17.40
C GLU A 270 6.15 -5.93 16.80
N SER A 271 5.79 -5.84 15.53
CA SER A 271 5.45 -4.56 14.87
C SER A 271 4.28 -3.87 15.58
N VAL A 272 3.23 -4.61 15.95
CA VAL A 272 2.07 -4.10 16.68
C VAL A 272 2.46 -3.63 18.08
N GLY A 273 3.26 -4.43 18.81
CA GLY A 273 3.74 -4.07 20.13
C GLY A 273 4.58 -2.80 20.12
N GLN A 274 5.47 -2.65 19.15
CA GLN A 274 6.26 -1.44 18.96
C GLN A 274 5.38 -0.21 18.64
N ALA A 275 4.37 -0.36 17.78
CA ALA A 275 3.43 0.72 17.49
C ALA A 275 2.67 1.17 18.75
N ILE A 276 2.29 0.24 19.63
CA ILE A 276 1.70 0.55 20.94
C ILE A 276 2.68 1.36 21.83
N GLU A 277 3.96 0.98 21.85
CA GLU A 277 5.01 1.67 22.62
C GLU A 277 5.26 3.08 22.06
N LEU A 278 5.13 3.27 20.74
CA LEU A 278 5.22 4.57 20.07
C LEU A 278 3.96 5.43 20.21
N GLY A 279 2.91 4.93 20.88
CA GLY A 279 1.67 5.66 21.10
C GLY A 279 0.74 5.73 19.88
N VAL A 280 0.92 4.87 18.89
CA VAL A 280 0.00 4.76 17.73
C VAL A 280 -1.37 4.31 18.21
N PRO A 281 -2.46 5.03 17.88
CA PRO A 281 -3.79 4.65 18.34
C PRO A 281 -4.39 3.51 17.53
N ARG A 282 -4.02 3.37 16.25
CA ARG A 282 -4.63 2.42 15.31
C ARG A 282 -3.67 2.04 14.19
N ILE A 283 -3.73 0.80 13.75
CA ILE A 283 -3.06 0.30 12.54
C ILE A 283 -4.14 -0.11 11.54
N ARG A 284 -3.94 0.26 10.30
CA ARG A 284 -4.78 -0.13 9.18
C ARG A 284 -4.08 -1.20 8.33
N THR A 285 -4.85 -2.14 7.78
CA THR A 285 -4.34 -3.15 6.86
C THR A 285 -5.33 -3.41 5.75
N GLY A 286 -4.84 -3.55 4.52
CA GLY A 286 -5.61 -3.95 3.36
C GLY A 286 -5.29 -5.38 2.97
N ASN A 287 -6.28 -6.15 2.57
CA ASN A 287 -6.10 -7.49 2.03
C ASN A 287 -7.13 -7.76 0.94
N ASP A 288 -6.74 -8.58 -0.01
CA ASP A 288 -7.69 -9.12 -0.94
C ASP A 288 -8.78 -9.93 -0.22
N SER A 289 -10.03 -9.81 -0.66
CA SER A 289 -11.17 -10.51 -0.06
C SER A 289 -11.06 -12.04 -0.17
N GLN A 290 -10.26 -12.54 -1.11
CA GLN A 290 -9.99 -13.96 -1.30
C GLN A 290 -8.81 -14.47 -0.46
N ASN A 291 -8.03 -13.59 0.19
CA ASN A 291 -6.89 -13.98 1.03
C ASN A 291 -7.35 -14.44 2.42
N ALA A 292 -8.08 -15.56 2.47
CA ALA A 292 -8.63 -16.12 3.70
C ALA A 292 -7.59 -16.33 4.83
N PRO A 293 -6.34 -16.77 4.56
CA PRO A 293 -5.33 -16.91 5.61
C PRO A 293 -4.98 -15.58 6.30
N MET A 294 -4.76 -14.51 5.53
CA MET A 294 -4.43 -13.18 6.09
C MET A 294 -5.62 -12.55 6.80
N LEU A 295 -6.82 -12.67 6.24
CA LEU A 295 -8.05 -12.21 6.89
C LEU A 295 -8.26 -12.90 8.25
N ALA A 296 -7.93 -14.21 8.36
CA ALA A 296 -8.01 -14.95 9.62
C ALA A 296 -6.95 -14.51 10.66
N ILE A 297 -5.75 -14.08 10.21
CA ILE A 297 -4.72 -13.53 11.11
C ILE A 297 -5.17 -12.15 11.63
N ASN A 298 -5.73 -11.31 10.77
CA ASN A 298 -6.12 -9.95 11.11
C ASN A 298 -7.38 -9.86 12.00
N ARG A 299 -8.21 -10.91 12.05
CA ARG A 299 -9.40 -10.98 12.94
C ARG A 299 -9.08 -11.38 14.38
N LYS A 300 -7.88 -11.82 14.67
CA LYS A 300 -7.42 -12.24 16.01
C LYS A 300 -6.80 -11.09 16.80
#